data_23ee0f6aed47d3e003a4a5d6d309e849
#
_entry.id   23ee0f6aed47d3e003a4a5d6d309e849
#
_cell.length_a   1.000
_cell.length_b   1.000
_cell.length_c   1.000
_cell.angle_alpha   90.00
_cell.angle_beta   90.00
_cell.angle_gamma   90.00
#
_symmetry.space_group_name_H-M   'P 1'
#
loop_
_entity.id
_entity.type
_entity.pdbx_description
1 polymer ?
#
loop_
_entity_poly.entity_id
_entity_poly.type
_entity_poly.pdbx_seq_one_letter_code
_entity_poly.pdbx_strand_id
1 'polypeptide(L)'
;MTLSKSLCTTLVVAASLGLAACAGPSLPDREAPRAIANVKDGNLLVPGNHIRITVFNEPNLSGEFIIDSTGNLAMPLIGDITAAGVTTQALAGRIADKIRGENYLRDPRVTVESSSLRPVYVMGEVRGPGEFLYIDGMTVLSAIARAGGYDYRAREGQVLLIRQEDGKPVDYRAEEYTPVQPGDIVRVLERRF
;
A
#
# COMPACT_ATOMS: atom_id res chain seq x y z
N MET A 1 43.28 62.60 -39.86
CA MET A 1 42.41 61.90 -40.82
C MET A 1 41.90 60.66 -40.21
N THR A 2 40.64 60.45 -40.35
CA THR A 2 39.72 59.33 -40.08
C THR A 2 39.03 59.33 -38.74
N LEU A 3 37.74 59.64 -38.86
CA LEU A 3 36.68 59.58 -37.88
C LEU A 3 36.45 58.14 -37.40
N SER A 4 36.32 57.96 -36.11
CA SER A 4 35.72 56.75 -35.51
C SER A 4 34.32 57.10 -35.02
N LYS A 5 33.35 56.52 -35.66
CA LYS A 5 31.92 56.63 -35.28
C LYS A 5 31.66 55.80 -34.04
N SER A 6 31.33 56.46 -32.95
CA SER A 6 30.81 55.86 -31.76
C SER A 6 29.42 55.34 -32.03
N LEU A 7 29.27 54.00 -31.99
CA LEU A 7 27.99 53.32 -32.09
C LEU A 7 27.44 53.08 -30.67
N CYS A 8 26.45 53.89 -30.35
CA CYS A 8 25.70 53.77 -29.08
C CYS A 8 24.80 52.55 -29.15
N THR A 9 25.25 51.43 -28.56
CA THR A 9 24.45 50.22 -28.47
C THR A 9 23.67 50.27 -27.15
N THR A 10 22.41 50.68 -27.25
CA THR A 10 21.44 50.62 -26.16
C THR A 10 21.13 49.17 -25.84
N LEU A 11 21.63 48.71 -24.70
CA LEU A 11 21.32 47.41 -24.13
C LEU A 11 19.90 47.43 -23.53
N VAL A 12 18.92 46.95 -24.28
CA VAL A 12 17.57 46.70 -23.76
C VAL A 12 17.62 45.42 -22.95
N VAL A 13 17.76 45.55 -21.63
CA VAL A 13 17.56 44.44 -20.70
C VAL A 13 16.06 44.22 -20.60
N ALA A 14 15.56 43.26 -21.35
CA ALA A 14 14.20 42.73 -21.18
C ALA A 14 14.16 41.92 -19.88
N ALA A 15 13.64 42.55 -18.83
CA ALA A 15 13.30 41.87 -17.58
C ALA A 15 12.10 40.95 -17.85
N SER A 16 12.36 39.68 -18.21
CA SER A 16 11.36 38.63 -18.22
C SER A 16 11.03 38.29 -16.78
N LEU A 17 10.00 38.92 -16.21
CA LEU A 17 9.35 38.43 -15.00
C LEU A 17 8.74 37.06 -15.33
N GLY A 18 9.43 35.98 -14.94
CA GLY A 18 8.86 34.64 -14.95
C GLY A 18 7.71 34.62 -13.97
N LEU A 19 6.47 34.56 -14.46
CA LEU A 19 5.34 34.14 -13.66
C LEU A 19 5.64 32.70 -13.23
N ALA A 20 6.07 32.53 -11.98
CA ALA A 20 6.04 31.23 -11.32
C ALA A 20 4.57 30.82 -11.19
N ALA A 21 4.07 30.09 -12.18
CA ALA A 21 2.75 29.44 -12.10
C ALA A 21 2.80 28.52 -10.90
N CYS A 22 2.00 28.80 -9.88
CA CYS A 22 1.74 27.88 -8.78
C CYS A 22 1.11 26.61 -9.36
N ALA A 23 1.92 25.66 -9.79
CA ALA A 23 1.47 24.35 -10.19
C ALA A 23 1.03 23.64 -8.90
N GLY A 24 -0.28 23.63 -8.62
CA GLY A 24 -0.83 22.80 -7.58
C GLY A 24 -0.58 21.31 -7.87
N PRO A 25 -0.89 20.38 -6.95
CA PRO A 25 -0.60 18.97 -7.08
C PRO A 25 -1.18 18.41 -8.39
N SER A 26 -0.29 18.01 -9.29
CA SER A 26 -0.64 17.32 -10.54
C SER A 26 -0.61 15.80 -10.26
N LEU A 27 -1.44 15.07 -10.99
CA LEU A 27 -1.35 13.61 -10.97
C LEU A 27 -0.04 13.18 -11.62
N PRO A 28 0.64 12.14 -11.09
CA PRO A 28 1.82 11.58 -11.73
C PRO A 28 1.47 10.96 -13.08
N ASP A 29 2.45 10.85 -13.97
CA ASP A 29 2.27 10.19 -15.27
C ASP A 29 2.20 8.65 -15.14
N ARG A 30 2.68 8.13 -14.02
CA ARG A 30 2.69 6.70 -13.75
C ARG A 30 1.28 6.20 -13.42
N GLU A 31 0.73 5.38 -14.29
CA GLU A 31 -0.57 4.76 -14.11
C GLU A 31 -0.47 3.54 -13.19
N ALA A 32 -1.43 3.41 -12.27
CA ALA A 32 -1.49 2.25 -11.38
C ALA A 32 -1.79 0.97 -12.16
N PRO A 33 -1.20 -0.18 -11.79
CA PRO A 33 -1.49 -1.45 -12.42
C PRO A 33 -3.00 -1.77 -12.37
N ARG A 34 -3.62 -2.02 -13.52
CA ARG A 34 -5.05 -2.38 -13.65
C ARG A 34 -5.35 -3.80 -13.18
N ALA A 35 -4.35 -4.66 -13.18
CA ALA A 35 -4.47 -6.00 -12.63
C ALA A 35 -3.80 -6.01 -11.24
N ILE A 36 -4.43 -6.66 -10.28
CA ILE A 36 -3.71 -7.09 -9.08
C ILE A 36 -2.69 -8.09 -9.61
N ALA A 37 -1.43 -7.66 -9.74
CA ALA A 37 -0.33 -8.56 -10.02
C ALA A 37 -0.35 -9.59 -8.88
N ASN A 38 -0.96 -10.74 -9.18
CA ASN A 38 -1.18 -11.84 -8.26
C ASN A 38 -1.60 -11.43 -6.83
N VAL A 39 -2.85 -11.67 -6.49
CA VAL A 39 -3.37 -11.67 -5.10
C VAL A 39 -2.45 -12.46 -4.14
N LYS A 40 -1.58 -13.31 -4.69
CA LYS A 40 -0.53 -14.02 -3.95
C LYS A 40 0.50 -13.09 -3.29
N ASP A 41 0.85 -11.97 -3.91
CA ASP A 41 1.89 -11.07 -3.37
C ASP A 41 1.32 -10.03 -2.41
N GLY A 42 0.03 -9.67 -2.54
CA GLY A 42 -0.66 -8.74 -1.62
C GLY A 42 -0.92 -9.31 -0.22
N ASN A 43 -0.78 -10.61 -0.05
CA ASN A 43 -1.09 -11.32 1.19
C ASN A 43 0.16 -11.94 1.86
N LEU A 44 1.36 -11.42 1.54
CA LEU A 44 2.58 -11.83 2.23
C LEU A 44 2.57 -11.31 3.67
N LEU A 45 2.91 -12.20 4.57
CA LEU A 45 3.06 -11.87 5.97
C LEU A 45 4.28 -10.97 6.18
N VAL A 46 4.14 -9.98 7.05
CA VAL A 46 5.21 -9.02 7.38
C VAL A 46 5.36 -8.91 8.89
N PRO A 47 6.52 -8.44 9.37
CA PRO A 47 6.70 -8.12 10.78
C PRO A 47 5.57 -7.24 11.33
N GLY A 48 5.09 -7.56 12.54
CA GLY A 48 3.96 -6.89 13.18
C GLY A 48 2.58 -7.44 12.80
N ASN A 49 2.47 -8.39 11.85
CA ASN A 49 1.19 -9.04 11.60
C ASN A 49 0.76 -9.90 12.79
N HIS A 50 -0.51 -9.77 13.15
CA HIS A 50 -1.18 -10.68 14.07
C HIS A 50 -1.76 -11.84 13.27
N ILE A 51 -1.46 -13.04 13.67
CA ILE A 51 -1.93 -14.27 13.04
C ILE A 51 -2.56 -15.19 14.08
N ARG A 52 -3.65 -15.83 13.68
CA ARG A 52 -4.26 -16.89 14.45
C ARG A 52 -3.87 -18.22 13.84
N ILE A 53 -3.30 -19.10 14.64
CA ILE A 53 -2.89 -20.43 14.26
C ILE A 53 -3.79 -21.42 14.99
N THR A 54 -4.36 -22.34 14.23
CA THR A 54 -5.17 -23.44 14.78
C THR A 54 -4.54 -24.76 14.34
N VAL A 55 -4.11 -25.56 15.29
CA VAL A 55 -3.65 -26.94 15.08
C VAL A 55 -4.73 -27.87 15.59
N PHE A 56 -5.26 -28.72 14.70
CA PHE A 56 -6.39 -29.59 15.03
C PHE A 56 -6.07 -30.53 16.20
N ASN A 57 -6.92 -30.54 17.19
CA ASN A 57 -6.79 -31.29 18.46
C ASN A 57 -5.58 -30.92 19.33
N GLU A 58 -4.89 -29.80 19.07
CA GLU A 58 -3.73 -29.34 19.82
C GLU A 58 -3.91 -27.91 20.32
N PRO A 59 -4.65 -27.70 21.42
CA PRO A 59 -4.87 -26.35 21.95
C PRO A 59 -3.58 -25.71 22.44
N ASN A 60 -2.57 -26.46 22.85
CA ASN A 60 -1.28 -25.93 23.30
C ASN A 60 -0.40 -25.38 22.16
N LEU A 61 -0.68 -25.76 20.91
CA LEU A 61 -0.03 -25.26 19.71
C LEU A 61 -0.91 -24.22 18.97
N SER A 62 -2.13 -24.01 19.45
CA SER A 62 -3.10 -23.10 18.86
C SER A 62 -3.16 -21.79 19.64
N GLY A 63 -3.35 -20.66 18.94
CA GLY A 63 -3.45 -19.37 19.60
C GLY A 63 -3.27 -18.19 18.65
N GLU A 64 -3.18 -17.00 19.23
CA GLU A 64 -2.82 -15.78 18.53
C GLU A 64 -1.34 -15.48 18.73
N PHE A 65 -0.67 -15.15 17.65
CA PHE A 65 0.76 -14.91 17.61
C PHE A 65 1.05 -13.61 16.83
N ILE A 66 2.22 -13.03 17.08
CA ILE A 66 2.69 -11.84 16.39
C ILE A 66 4.01 -12.18 15.70
N ILE A 67 4.16 -11.77 14.45
CA ILE A 67 5.44 -11.87 13.75
C ILE A 67 6.36 -10.77 14.28
N ASP A 68 7.51 -11.15 14.79
CA ASP A 68 8.48 -10.22 15.38
C ASP A 68 9.16 -9.33 14.32
N SER A 69 9.97 -8.38 14.78
CA SER A 69 10.71 -7.45 13.89
C SER A 69 11.76 -8.14 13.00
N THR A 70 12.17 -9.36 13.34
CA THR A 70 13.10 -10.17 12.56
C THR A 70 12.38 -11.04 11.51
N GLY A 71 11.04 -11.03 11.50
CA GLY A 71 10.23 -11.81 10.58
C GLY A 71 9.96 -13.23 11.05
N ASN A 72 10.22 -13.54 12.30
CA ASN A 72 10.01 -14.85 12.89
C ASN A 72 8.76 -14.88 13.75
N LEU A 73 8.25 -16.06 13.94
CA LEU A 73 7.13 -16.41 14.79
C LEU A 73 7.61 -17.39 15.86
N ALA A 74 7.48 -17.01 17.13
CA ALA A 74 7.79 -17.90 18.24
C ALA A 74 6.56 -18.74 18.61
N MET A 75 6.64 -20.04 18.42
CA MET A 75 5.58 -20.99 18.80
C MET A 75 6.00 -21.86 20.00
N PRO A 76 5.08 -22.11 20.94
CA PRO A 76 5.34 -23.07 22.00
C PRO A 76 5.76 -24.42 21.43
N LEU A 77 6.64 -25.11 22.13
CA LEU A 77 7.11 -26.48 21.86
C LEU A 77 7.96 -26.66 20.60
N ILE A 78 7.75 -25.87 19.54
CA ILE A 78 8.45 -26.02 18.26
C ILE A 78 9.40 -24.86 17.95
N GLY A 79 9.42 -23.82 18.81
CA GLY A 79 10.35 -22.68 18.69
C GLY A 79 10.08 -21.75 17.50
N ASP A 80 11.10 -21.08 17.01
CA ASP A 80 10.98 -20.03 16.03
C ASP A 80 10.79 -20.56 14.59
N ILE A 81 9.90 -19.89 13.84
CA ILE A 81 9.58 -20.21 12.45
C ILE A 81 9.61 -18.92 11.63
N THR A 82 10.32 -18.91 10.51
CA THR A 82 10.34 -17.75 9.61
C THR A 82 8.98 -17.60 8.93
N ALA A 83 8.29 -16.49 9.26
CA ALA A 83 6.93 -16.19 8.83
C ALA A 83 6.86 -15.00 7.85
N ALA A 84 7.82 -14.09 7.87
CA ALA A 84 7.84 -12.96 6.95
C ALA A 84 8.13 -13.38 5.50
N GLY A 85 7.50 -12.68 4.54
CA GLY A 85 7.68 -12.89 3.11
C GLY A 85 7.00 -14.14 2.56
N VAL A 86 6.12 -14.81 3.34
CA VAL A 86 5.34 -15.95 2.86
C VAL A 86 3.85 -15.73 3.07
N THR A 87 3.05 -16.50 2.33
CA THR A 87 1.59 -16.50 2.50
C THR A 87 1.19 -17.29 3.75
N THR A 88 -0.02 -17.07 4.25
CA THR A 88 -0.60 -17.84 5.36
C THR A 88 -0.60 -19.35 5.07
N GLN A 89 -0.89 -19.74 3.83
CA GLN A 89 -0.87 -21.13 3.40
C GLN A 89 0.54 -21.74 3.43
N ALA A 90 1.55 -21.00 2.97
CA ALA A 90 2.94 -21.46 3.01
C ALA A 90 3.44 -21.57 4.45
N LEU A 91 3.04 -20.63 5.33
CA LEU A 91 3.36 -20.67 6.75
C LEU A 91 2.71 -21.89 7.42
N ALA A 92 1.45 -22.20 7.12
CA ALA A 92 0.78 -23.40 7.63
C ALA A 92 1.56 -24.68 7.28
N GLY A 93 2.06 -24.76 6.03
CA GLY A 93 2.93 -25.87 5.61
C GLY A 93 4.23 -25.94 6.42
N ARG A 94 4.93 -24.82 6.61
CA ARG A 94 6.17 -24.75 7.41
C ARG A 94 5.96 -25.19 8.86
N ILE A 95 4.84 -24.76 9.46
CA ILE A 95 4.47 -25.15 10.83
C ILE A 95 4.22 -26.66 10.88
N ALA A 96 3.44 -27.19 9.94
CA ALA A 96 3.15 -28.62 9.87
C ALA A 96 4.43 -29.46 9.71
N ASP A 97 5.35 -29.05 8.85
CA ASP A 97 6.64 -29.73 8.65
C ASP A 97 7.48 -29.70 9.92
N LYS A 98 7.51 -28.56 10.62
CA LYS A 98 8.27 -28.46 11.87
C LYS A 98 7.68 -29.32 12.99
N ILE A 99 6.36 -29.32 13.16
CA ILE A 99 5.65 -30.19 14.13
C ILE A 99 5.98 -31.67 13.84
N ARG A 100 6.01 -32.07 12.57
CA ARG A 100 6.34 -33.43 12.14
C ARG A 100 7.83 -33.75 12.39
N GLY A 101 8.72 -32.79 12.11
CA GLY A 101 10.17 -32.96 12.32
C GLY A 101 10.56 -33.13 13.79
N GLU A 102 9.85 -32.47 14.70
CA GLU A 102 10.04 -32.62 16.15
C GLU A 102 9.32 -33.88 16.73
N ASN A 103 8.73 -34.71 15.86
CA ASN A 103 7.97 -35.92 16.24
C ASN A 103 6.78 -35.66 17.17
N TYR A 104 6.21 -34.46 17.22
CA TYR A 104 5.05 -34.16 18.03
C TYR A 104 3.78 -34.82 17.48
N LEU A 105 3.54 -34.64 16.15
CA LEU A 105 2.38 -35.23 15.48
C LEU A 105 2.82 -35.84 14.15
N ARG A 106 2.20 -36.98 13.80
CA ARG A 106 2.46 -37.65 12.51
C ARG A 106 1.76 -36.96 11.33
N ASP A 107 0.55 -36.47 11.57
CA ASP A 107 -0.29 -35.80 10.55
C ASP A 107 -0.89 -34.50 11.10
N PRO A 108 -0.08 -33.44 11.28
CA PRO A 108 -0.57 -32.16 11.80
C PRO A 108 -1.42 -31.45 10.75
N ARG A 109 -2.63 -31.03 11.16
CA ARG A 109 -3.51 -30.16 10.36
C ARG A 109 -3.46 -28.76 10.93
N VAL A 110 -2.84 -27.85 10.18
CA VAL A 110 -2.59 -26.48 10.60
C VAL A 110 -3.36 -25.52 9.72
N THR A 111 -4.08 -24.61 10.34
CA THR A 111 -4.74 -23.47 9.69
C THR A 111 -4.09 -22.18 10.21
N VAL A 112 -3.74 -21.27 9.30
CA VAL A 112 -3.20 -19.96 9.64
C VAL A 112 -4.09 -18.89 9.02
N GLU A 113 -4.60 -18.02 9.86
CA GLU A 113 -5.42 -16.86 9.49
C GLU A 113 -4.69 -15.57 9.88
N SER A 114 -4.62 -14.61 8.98
CA SER A 114 -4.10 -13.28 9.32
C SER A 114 -5.25 -12.42 9.84
N SER A 115 -5.11 -11.91 11.07
CA SER A 115 -6.06 -10.97 11.66
C SER A 115 -5.67 -9.50 11.44
N SER A 116 -4.46 -9.26 10.93
CA SER A 116 -3.97 -7.91 10.61
C SER A 116 -4.30 -7.56 9.16
N LEU A 117 -5.52 -7.13 8.94
CA LEU A 117 -5.88 -6.45 7.70
C LEU A 117 -5.32 -5.02 7.79
N ARG A 118 -4.29 -4.70 7.01
CA ARG A 118 -3.88 -3.31 6.88
C ARG A 118 -5.04 -2.52 6.28
N PRO A 119 -5.44 -1.39 6.91
CA PRO A 119 -6.51 -0.58 6.36
C PRO A 119 -6.08 0.07 5.05
N VAL A 120 -7.06 0.51 4.28
CA VAL A 120 -6.89 1.46 3.18
C VAL A 120 -7.20 2.84 3.74
N TYR A 121 -6.36 3.81 3.42
CA TYR A 121 -6.54 5.20 3.83
C TYR A 121 -7.18 5.98 2.70
N VAL A 122 -8.25 6.71 2.98
CA VAL A 122 -8.91 7.59 2.00
C VAL A 122 -8.83 9.01 2.50
N MET A 123 -8.33 9.93 1.69
CA MET A 123 -8.14 11.33 2.04
C MET A 123 -8.37 12.29 0.87
N GLY A 124 -8.40 13.58 1.15
CA GLY A 124 -8.66 14.65 0.19
C GLY A 124 -10.13 14.97 0.07
N GLU A 125 -10.63 15.28 -1.12
CA GLU A 125 -11.97 15.75 -1.38
C GLU A 125 -13.00 14.61 -1.36
N VAL A 126 -13.18 14.03 -0.17
CA VAL A 126 -14.22 13.03 0.16
C VAL A 126 -14.99 13.49 1.40
N ARG A 127 -16.22 13.02 1.58
CA ARG A 127 -17.08 13.46 2.69
C ARG A 127 -16.59 13.02 4.06
N GLY A 128 -15.97 11.86 4.16
CA GLY A 128 -15.46 11.29 5.42
C GLY A 128 -14.07 10.70 5.23
N PRO A 129 -13.01 11.52 5.19
CA PRO A 129 -11.64 10.98 5.12
C PRO A 129 -11.31 10.16 6.37
N GLY A 130 -10.54 9.08 6.21
CA GLY A 130 -10.18 8.19 7.30
C GLY A 130 -9.56 6.90 6.85
N GLU A 131 -9.45 5.97 7.79
CA GLU A 131 -9.00 4.61 7.55
C GLU A 131 -10.21 3.66 7.42
N PHE A 132 -10.14 2.76 6.45
CA PHE A 132 -11.20 1.81 6.15
C PHE A 132 -10.63 0.40 6.06
N LEU A 133 -11.33 -0.54 6.66
CA LEU A 133 -10.95 -1.94 6.58
C LEU A 133 -10.93 -2.40 5.12
N TYR A 134 -9.80 -2.98 4.70
CA TYR A 134 -9.68 -3.58 3.37
C TYR A 134 -10.58 -4.81 3.24
N ILE A 135 -11.20 -4.95 2.09
CA ILE A 135 -11.98 -6.13 1.69
C ILE A 135 -11.44 -6.61 0.36
N ASP A 136 -11.28 -7.91 0.20
CA ASP A 136 -10.78 -8.50 -1.03
C ASP A 136 -11.61 -8.05 -2.25
N GLY A 137 -10.90 -7.63 -3.29
CA GLY A 137 -11.53 -7.05 -4.49
C GLY A 137 -11.92 -5.57 -4.37
N MET A 138 -11.51 -4.88 -3.29
CA MET A 138 -11.76 -3.45 -3.14
C MET A 138 -11.11 -2.65 -4.27
N THR A 139 -11.87 -1.69 -4.83
CA THR A 139 -11.40 -0.73 -5.84
C THR A 139 -11.33 0.68 -5.26
N VAL A 140 -10.71 1.60 -5.99
CA VAL A 140 -10.68 3.03 -5.64
C VAL A 140 -12.10 3.56 -5.41
N LEU A 141 -13.04 3.25 -6.33
CA LEU A 141 -14.43 3.69 -6.20
C LEU A 141 -15.10 3.14 -4.93
N SER A 142 -14.88 1.86 -4.62
CA SER A 142 -15.47 1.25 -3.43
C SER A 142 -14.87 1.84 -2.14
N ALA A 143 -13.59 2.19 -2.14
CA ALA A 143 -12.94 2.88 -1.02
C ALA A 143 -13.53 4.29 -0.81
N ILE A 144 -13.71 5.06 -1.91
CA ILE A 144 -14.33 6.38 -1.87
C ILE A 144 -15.78 6.29 -1.42
N ALA A 145 -16.56 5.30 -1.88
CA ALA A 145 -17.93 5.09 -1.45
C ALA A 145 -18.02 4.83 0.05
N ARG A 146 -17.09 4.08 0.63
CA ARG A 146 -16.99 3.86 2.10
C ARG A 146 -16.66 5.15 2.86
N ALA A 147 -15.91 6.07 2.23
CA ALA A 147 -15.65 7.41 2.75
C ALA A 147 -16.83 8.39 2.55
N GLY A 148 -18.02 7.90 2.22
CA GLY A 148 -19.22 8.71 2.01
C GLY A 148 -19.35 9.34 0.63
N GLY A 149 -18.47 8.95 -0.31
CA GLY A 149 -18.45 9.48 -1.68
C GLY A 149 -17.59 10.72 -1.83
N TYR A 150 -17.55 11.23 -3.05
CA TYR A 150 -16.87 12.47 -3.40
C TYR A 150 -17.47 13.70 -2.71
N ASP A 151 -16.64 14.65 -2.36
CA ASP A 151 -17.09 16.00 -2.00
C ASP A 151 -17.39 16.81 -3.28
N TYR A 152 -18.14 17.93 -3.11
CA TYR A 152 -18.51 18.81 -4.24
C TYR A 152 -17.32 19.44 -4.98
N ARG A 153 -16.15 19.51 -4.34
CA ARG A 153 -14.89 20.03 -4.91
C ARG A 153 -14.02 18.94 -5.53
N ALA A 154 -14.44 17.70 -5.45
CA ALA A 154 -13.65 16.57 -5.91
C ALA A 154 -13.41 16.59 -7.43
N ARG A 155 -12.21 16.17 -7.82
CA ARG A 155 -11.91 15.74 -9.19
C ARG A 155 -12.29 14.27 -9.30
N GLU A 156 -13.42 14.00 -9.91
CA GLU A 156 -13.91 12.65 -10.14
C GLU A 156 -13.14 11.91 -11.24
N GLY A 157 -13.22 10.58 -11.26
CA GLY A 157 -12.65 9.72 -12.30
C GLY A 157 -11.19 9.36 -12.13
N GLN A 158 -10.38 10.21 -11.47
CA GLN A 158 -8.95 9.98 -11.29
C GLN A 158 -8.49 10.43 -9.91
N VAL A 159 -7.68 9.59 -9.27
CA VAL A 159 -7.12 9.84 -7.95
C VAL A 159 -5.62 9.62 -7.95
N LEU A 160 -4.96 10.15 -6.93
CA LEU A 160 -3.59 9.80 -6.58
C LEU A 160 -3.64 8.58 -5.66
N LEU A 161 -3.06 7.47 -6.11
CA LEU A 161 -2.88 6.25 -5.33
C LEU A 161 -1.43 6.16 -4.87
N ILE A 162 -1.21 6.14 -3.57
CA ILE A 162 0.13 6.01 -2.98
C ILE A 162 0.25 4.59 -2.43
N ARG A 163 1.21 3.83 -2.96
CA ARG A 163 1.48 2.45 -2.57
C ARG A 163 2.88 2.31 -2.02
N GLN A 164 3.05 1.48 -1.01
CA GLN A 164 4.37 1.12 -0.50
C GLN A 164 4.97 0.00 -1.34
N GLU A 165 6.08 0.28 -2.03
CA GLU A 165 6.87 -0.71 -2.78
C GLU A 165 8.30 -0.73 -2.22
N ASP A 166 8.78 -1.88 -1.82
CA ASP A 166 10.13 -2.04 -1.22
C ASP A 166 10.42 -1.06 -0.08
N GLY A 167 9.39 -0.76 0.74
CA GLY A 167 9.48 0.17 1.86
C GLY A 167 9.51 1.66 1.48
N LYS A 168 9.28 2.00 0.21
CA LYS A 168 9.21 3.38 -0.29
C LYS A 168 7.82 3.70 -0.83
N PRO A 169 7.29 4.91 -0.58
CA PRO A 169 6.04 5.33 -1.17
C PRO A 169 6.23 5.61 -2.67
N VAL A 170 5.36 5.05 -3.49
CA VAL A 170 5.30 5.28 -4.94
C VAL A 170 3.93 5.84 -5.28
N ASP A 171 3.94 6.94 -6.01
CA ASP A 171 2.75 7.65 -6.43
C ASP A 171 2.28 7.16 -7.81
N TYR A 172 0.99 6.82 -7.90
CA TYR A 172 0.34 6.37 -9.12
C TYR A 172 -0.89 7.22 -9.42
N ARG A 173 -1.15 7.44 -10.71
CA ARG A 173 -2.46 7.85 -11.17
C ARG A 173 -3.35 6.61 -11.26
N ALA A 174 -4.48 6.64 -10.60
CA ALA A 174 -5.44 5.54 -10.59
C ALA A 174 -6.82 6.01 -11.04
N GLU A 175 -7.52 5.12 -11.74
CA GLU A 175 -8.93 5.27 -12.11
C GLU A 175 -9.84 4.63 -11.07
N GLU A 176 -11.14 4.90 -11.13
CA GLU A 176 -12.13 4.42 -10.16
C GLU A 176 -12.17 2.89 -10.00
N TYR A 177 -11.95 2.16 -11.09
CA TYR A 177 -11.95 0.68 -11.08
C TYR A 177 -10.58 0.07 -10.80
N THR A 178 -9.58 0.90 -10.53
CA THR A 178 -8.24 0.40 -10.14
C THR A 178 -8.35 -0.33 -8.81
N PRO A 179 -7.84 -1.57 -8.72
CA PRO A 179 -7.83 -2.31 -7.47
C PRO A 179 -6.85 -1.68 -6.47
N VAL A 180 -7.31 -1.53 -5.24
CA VAL A 180 -6.48 -1.10 -4.11
C VAL A 180 -5.92 -2.32 -3.36
N GLN A 181 -4.83 -2.11 -2.64
CA GLN A 181 -4.19 -3.12 -1.81
C GLN A 181 -4.20 -2.69 -0.33
N PRO A 182 -4.07 -3.64 0.60
CA PRO A 182 -3.91 -3.31 2.03
C PRO A 182 -2.73 -2.36 2.26
N GLY A 183 -2.98 -1.24 2.92
CA GLY A 183 -1.98 -0.21 3.17
C GLY A 183 -1.90 0.89 2.12
N ASP A 184 -2.66 0.81 1.02
CA ASP A 184 -2.73 1.88 0.03
C ASP A 184 -3.39 3.14 0.60
N ILE A 185 -2.95 4.30 0.08
CA ILE A 185 -3.56 5.59 0.37
C ILE A 185 -4.21 6.10 -0.92
N VAL A 186 -5.52 6.27 -0.88
CA VAL A 186 -6.33 6.86 -1.96
C VAL A 186 -6.53 8.33 -1.65
N ARG A 187 -5.94 9.22 -2.45
CA ARG A 187 -6.08 10.66 -2.30
C ARG A 187 -6.88 11.26 -3.44
N VAL A 188 -8.06 11.76 -3.12
CA VAL A 188 -8.91 12.47 -4.07
C VAL A 188 -8.44 13.94 -4.16
N LEU A 189 -8.14 14.38 -5.37
CA LEU A 189 -7.67 15.74 -5.61
C LEU A 189 -8.85 16.69 -5.82
N GLU A 190 -8.62 17.96 -5.53
CA GLU A 190 -9.56 19.03 -5.87
C GLU A 190 -9.59 19.25 -7.39
N ARG A 191 -10.78 19.47 -7.95
CA ARG A 191 -10.92 19.90 -9.34
C ARG A 191 -10.44 21.33 -9.50
N ARG A 192 -9.74 21.57 -10.58
CA ARG A 192 -9.35 22.93 -10.98
C ARG A 192 -10.42 23.50 -11.92
N PHE A 193 -10.77 24.74 -11.71
CA PHE A 193 -11.61 25.53 -12.59
C PHE A 193 -10.76 26.26 -13.60
#